data_c0e3c5dc877f0bc35f412e7f3f1ca558
#
_entry.id   c0e3c5dc877f0bc35f412e7f3f1ca558
#
_cell.length_a   1.000
_cell.length_b   1.000
_cell.length_c   1.000
_cell.angle_alpha   90.00
_cell.angle_beta   90.00
_cell.angle_gamma   90.00
#
_symmetry.space_group_name_H-M   'P 1'
#
loop_
_entity.id
_entity.type
_entity.pdbx_description
1 polymer ?
#
loop_
_entity_poly.entity_id
_entity_poly.type
_entity_poly.pdbx_seq_one_letter_code
_entity_poly.pdbx_strand_id
1 'polypeptide(L)'
;MLANTRIASFLVPAVLSCAAWAVAAPASADEMNPIDIYEWEVPYEGRARDPFAAGEDEVWFVGQRGNYLARFTPSTGEFFKKDLPDQAGPHNLIVGSDGIVWYAGNRQAYIGRYDPRTDEITKIEMPDPAARDPHTLVFDDGEQHIWFTVQGGNFVGRLTLEDQSVDLIPVPTERSRPYGIKIAGDGTPWVVLLGTNKIASIDPSTLSLTEYELPDAASRPRRLEITDDGRIWYADTGRGYLGMYDPSAASFEEWALPGGAESQPYGMALDEEGRVYVVETGVRPNRMIGFDTDAEEIVSVTEIPSGAGAVRHMHYHEPSGAIWFGTDEETLGRALVAKQ
;
A
#
# COMPACT_ATOMS: atom_id res chain seq x y z
N MET A 1 -10.40 42.29 80.82
CA MET A 1 -10.29 43.02 79.53
C MET A 1 -9.82 42.03 78.45
N LEU A 2 -10.75 41.53 77.70
CA LEU A 2 -10.49 40.56 76.67
C LEU A 2 -10.66 41.28 75.31
N ALA A 3 -9.58 41.37 74.52
CA ALA A 3 -9.59 41.98 73.21
C ALA A 3 -9.96 40.92 72.17
N ASN A 4 -11.05 41.12 71.44
CA ASN A 4 -11.50 40.32 70.30
C ASN A 4 -10.78 40.78 69.03
N THR A 5 -9.95 39.90 68.44
CA THR A 5 -9.38 40.12 67.16
C THR A 5 -10.23 39.38 66.09
N ARG A 6 -10.90 40.11 65.21
CA ARG A 6 -11.61 39.55 64.01
C ARG A 6 -10.64 39.30 62.90
N ILE A 7 -10.57 38.06 62.43
CA ILE A 7 -9.86 37.68 61.22
C ILE A 7 -10.82 37.83 60.00
N ALA A 8 -10.49 38.70 59.06
CA ALA A 8 -11.26 38.85 57.87
C ALA A 8 -10.69 37.83 56.77
N SER A 9 -11.56 36.91 56.39
CA SER A 9 -11.24 35.98 55.29
C SER A 9 -11.57 36.64 53.95
N PHE A 10 -10.56 36.83 53.10
CA PHE A 10 -10.74 37.23 51.73
C PHE A 10 -10.94 35.98 50.86
N LEU A 11 -12.13 35.82 50.29
CA LEU A 11 -12.44 34.85 49.22
C LEU A 11 -12.02 35.47 47.90
N VAL A 12 -11.01 34.85 47.26
CA VAL A 12 -10.62 35.15 45.87
C VAL A 12 -11.45 34.24 44.96
N PRO A 13 -12.23 34.77 44.01
CA PRO A 13 -12.95 33.92 43.07
C PRO A 13 -11.97 33.34 42.05
N ALA A 14 -11.88 32.01 41.96
CA ALA A 14 -11.19 31.33 40.88
C ALA A 14 -12.02 31.47 39.58
N VAL A 15 -11.49 32.21 38.62
CA VAL A 15 -12.04 32.26 37.28
C VAL A 15 -11.57 31.02 36.55
N LEU A 16 -12.42 30.02 36.37
CA LEU A 16 -12.20 28.91 35.45
C LEU A 16 -12.35 29.47 34.02
N SER A 17 -11.22 29.64 33.34
CA SER A 17 -11.15 29.84 31.89
C SER A 17 -11.40 28.50 31.20
N CYS A 18 -12.61 28.25 30.72
CA CYS A 18 -12.88 27.18 29.77
C CYS A 18 -12.31 27.62 28.39
N ALA A 19 -11.12 27.13 28.06
CA ALA A 19 -10.63 27.17 26.68
C ALA A 19 -11.52 26.21 25.86
N ALA A 20 -12.43 26.78 25.09
CA ALA A 20 -13.14 26.02 24.05
C ALA A 20 -12.15 25.72 22.93
N TRP A 21 -11.74 24.49 22.79
CA TRP A 21 -11.06 24.02 21.59
C TRP A 21 -12.10 24.02 20.48
N ALA A 22 -11.95 24.92 19.54
CA ALA A 22 -12.70 24.88 18.28
C ALA A 22 -12.13 23.70 17.47
N VAL A 23 -12.84 22.59 17.46
CA VAL A 23 -12.61 21.54 16.46
C VAL A 23 -13.02 22.19 15.13
N ALA A 24 -12.06 22.44 14.26
CA ALA A 24 -12.35 22.88 12.90
C ALA A 24 -13.23 21.79 12.27
N ALA A 25 -14.36 22.19 11.70
CA ALA A 25 -15.16 21.28 10.90
C ALA A 25 -14.30 20.82 9.72
N PRO A 26 -14.34 19.53 9.33
CA PRO A 26 -13.65 19.08 8.13
C PRO A 26 -14.14 19.91 6.94
N ALA A 27 -13.21 20.31 6.06
CA ALA A 27 -13.55 21.02 4.81
C ALA A 27 -14.66 20.25 4.07
N SER A 28 -15.62 20.97 3.48
CA SER A 28 -16.67 20.33 2.70
C SER A 28 -16.03 19.71 1.45
N ALA A 29 -16.55 18.57 0.99
CA ALA A 29 -16.04 17.87 -0.20
C ALA A 29 -15.94 18.75 -1.46
N ASP A 30 -16.67 19.86 -1.48
CA ASP A 30 -16.68 20.86 -2.56
C ASP A 30 -15.44 21.79 -2.58
N GLU A 31 -14.58 21.76 -1.54
CA GLU A 31 -13.37 22.58 -1.43
C GLU A 31 -12.08 21.80 -1.73
N MET A 32 -12.17 20.48 -1.97
CA MET A 32 -11.01 19.64 -2.25
C MET A 32 -10.72 19.57 -3.73
N ASN A 33 -9.45 19.73 -4.11
CA ASN A 33 -9.02 19.65 -5.51
C ASN A 33 -9.19 18.22 -6.04
N PRO A 34 -10.06 17.98 -7.04
CA PRO A 34 -10.16 16.65 -7.65
C PRO A 34 -8.90 16.33 -8.45
N ILE A 35 -8.56 15.03 -8.49
CA ILE A 35 -7.45 14.50 -9.28
C ILE A 35 -7.99 14.09 -10.65
N ASP A 36 -7.26 14.38 -11.73
CA ASP A 36 -7.60 13.92 -13.07
C ASP A 36 -7.37 12.42 -13.19
N ILE A 37 -8.44 11.64 -13.37
CA ILE A 37 -8.40 10.19 -13.55
C ILE A 37 -8.82 9.82 -14.97
N TYR A 38 -7.97 9.02 -15.62
CA TYR A 38 -8.20 8.44 -16.95
C TYR A 38 -8.24 6.92 -16.82
N GLU A 39 -9.15 6.27 -17.54
CA GLU A 39 -9.28 4.82 -17.54
C GLU A 39 -9.34 4.28 -18.97
N TRP A 40 -8.73 3.12 -19.19
CA TRP A 40 -8.77 2.36 -20.43
C TRP A 40 -9.36 0.99 -20.17
N GLU A 41 -10.33 0.61 -20.97
CA GLU A 41 -10.91 -0.75 -20.95
C GLU A 41 -9.83 -1.75 -21.38
N VAL A 42 -9.56 -2.75 -20.54
CA VAL A 42 -8.62 -3.83 -20.84
C VAL A 42 -9.32 -4.86 -21.73
N PRO A 43 -8.82 -5.13 -22.94
CA PRO A 43 -9.50 -6.01 -23.92
C PRO A 43 -9.39 -7.52 -23.58
N TYR A 44 -9.04 -7.84 -22.34
CA TYR A 44 -8.86 -9.21 -21.84
C TYR A 44 -9.60 -9.39 -20.53
N GLU A 45 -10.44 -10.43 -20.45
CA GLU A 45 -11.05 -10.79 -19.17
C GLU A 45 -10.02 -11.36 -18.19
N GLY A 46 -10.19 -11.12 -16.91
CA GLY A 46 -9.36 -11.79 -15.93
C GLY A 46 -8.90 -10.97 -14.75
N ARG A 47 -9.52 -9.85 -14.49
CA ARG A 47 -9.21 -8.92 -13.41
C ARG A 47 -7.82 -8.30 -13.59
N ALA A 48 -7.78 -7.17 -14.30
CA ALA A 48 -6.60 -6.31 -14.40
C ALA A 48 -6.24 -5.76 -13.02
N ARG A 49 -4.99 -6.01 -12.57
CA ARG A 49 -4.57 -5.58 -11.23
C ARG A 49 -3.06 -5.41 -11.13
N ASP A 50 -2.66 -4.78 -10.03
CA ASP A 50 -1.28 -4.62 -9.58
C ASP A 50 -0.35 -4.12 -10.72
N PRO A 51 -0.64 -2.92 -11.30
CA PRO A 51 0.20 -2.37 -12.35
C PRO A 51 1.55 -1.89 -11.82
N PHE A 52 2.53 -1.88 -12.72
CA PHE A 52 3.86 -1.32 -12.53
C PHE A 52 4.24 -0.54 -13.80
N ALA A 53 4.44 0.76 -13.68
CA ALA A 53 4.95 1.59 -14.75
C ALA A 53 6.48 1.48 -14.79
N ALA A 54 7.00 0.80 -15.82
CA ALA A 54 8.43 0.67 -16.09
C ALA A 54 8.98 1.87 -16.87
N GLY A 55 8.11 2.72 -17.39
CA GLY A 55 8.40 3.94 -18.11
C GLY A 55 7.14 4.73 -18.43
N GLU A 56 7.30 5.94 -18.98
CA GLU A 56 6.15 6.78 -19.35
C GLU A 56 5.21 6.10 -20.34
N ASP A 57 5.75 5.22 -21.18
CA ASP A 57 5.03 4.53 -22.26
C ASP A 57 5.03 3.01 -22.11
N GLU A 58 5.30 2.52 -20.92
CA GLU A 58 5.35 1.09 -20.61
C GLU A 58 4.78 0.79 -19.23
N VAL A 59 3.56 0.24 -19.20
CA VAL A 59 2.86 -0.12 -17.95
C VAL A 59 2.49 -1.60 -17.98
N TRP A 60 3.14 -2.38 -17.13
CA TRP A 60 2.86 -3.80 -16.96
C TRP A 60 1.80 -4.03 -15.89
N PHE A 61 0.99 -5.07 -16.04
CA PHE A 61 0.01 -5.50 -15.04
C PHE A 61 -0.31 -6.99 -15.15
N VAL A 62 -0.97 -7.55 -14.16
CA VAL A 62 -1.39 -8.96 -14.16
C VAL A 62 -2.88 -9.09 -14.39
N GLY A 63 -3.28 -10.13 -15.15
CA GLY A 63 -4.65 -10.65 -15.19
C GLY A 63 -4.74 -11.90 -14.33
N GLN A 64 -5.02 -11.74 -13.03
CA GLN A 64 -4.95 -12.85 -12.07
C GLN A 64 -5.89 -14.01 -12.39
N ARG A 65 -7.13 -13.72 -12.75
CA ARG A 65 -8.12 -14.75 -13.14
C ARG A 65 -7.89 -15.26 -14.55
N GLY A 66 -7.46 -14.36 -15.44
CA GLY A 66 -7.15 -14.66 -16.83
C GLY A 66 -5.83 -15.39 -17.03
N ASN A 67 -4.98 -15.46 -16.00
CA ASN A 67 -3.68 -16.15 -16.00
C ASN A 67 -2.70 -15.60 -17.02
N TYR A 68 -2.55 -14.26 -17.07
CA TYR A 68 -1.66 -13.59 -18.00
C TYR A 68 -0.86 -12.45 -17.36
N LEU A 69 0.24 -12.06 -18.00
CA LEU A 69 0.88 -10.76 -17.87
C LEU A 69 0.42 -9.89 -19.03
N ALA A 70 0.27 -8.60 -18.84
CA ALA A 70 -0.04 -7.68 -19.92
C ALA A 70 0.79 -6.40 -19.80
N ARG A 71 0.97 -5.74 -20.96
CA ARG A 71 1.61 -4.44 -21.05
C ARG A 71 0.69 -3.49 -21.81
N PHE A 72 0.57 -2.29 -21.31
CA PHE A 72 -0.14 -1.18 -21.91
C PHE A 72 0.87 -0.12 -22.37
N THR A 73 0.65 0.43 -23.57
CA THR A 73 1.43 1.52 -24.15
C THR A 73 0.55 2.78 -24.18
N PRO A 74 0.70 3.70 -23.21
CA PRO A 74 -0.15 4.87 -23.06
C PRO A 74 -0.27 5.76 -24.29
N SER A 75 0.81 5.99 -25.04
CA SER A 75 0.81 6.87 -26.22
C SER A 75 -0.02 6.35 -27.39
N THR A 76 -0.15 5.03 -27.53
CA THR A 76 -0.91 4.39 -28.64
C THR A 76 -2.24 3.80 -28.18
N GLY A 77 -2.41 3.55 -26.88
CA GLY A 77 -3.54 2.83 -26.34
C GLY A 77 -3.51 1.33 -26.61
N GLU A 78 -2.36 0.79 -27.03
CA GLU A 78 -2.22 -0.62 -27.38
C GLU A 78 -1.95 -1.49 -26.16
N PHE A 79 -2.55 -2.68 -26.16
CA PHE A 79 -2.32 -3.71 -25.16
C PHE A 79 -1.61 -4.91 -25.76
N PHE A 80 -0.59 -5.41 -25.06
CA PHE A 80 0.06 -6.69 -25.29
C PHE A 80 -0.34 -7.67 -24.19
N LYS A 81 -0.51 -8.96 -24.52
CA LYS A 81 -0.82 -10.01 -23.54
C LYS A 81 0.14 -11.19 -23.70
N LYS A 82 0.67 -11.67 -22.59
CA LYS A 82 1.43 -12.93 -22.47
C LYS A 82 0.67 -13.90 -21.60
N ASP A 83 0.11 -14.95 -22.19
CA ASP A 83 -0.52 -16.04 -21.45
C ASP A 83 0.54 -16.85 -20.70
N LEU A 84 0.26 -17.17 -19.44
CA LEU A 84 1.17 -17.97 -18.62
C LEU A 84 0.91 -19.47 -18.84
N PRO A 85 1.97 -20.31 -18.86
CA PRO A 85 1.87 -21.70 -19.30
C PRO A 85 1.08 -22.63 -18.38
N ASP A 86 0.95 -22.28 -17.12
CA ASP A 86 0.22 -23.04 -16.08
C ASP A 86 -0.83 -22.18 -15.42
N GLN A 87 -1.57 -22.72 -14.49
CA GLN A 87 -2.55 -21.95 -13.71
C GLN A 87 -1.85 -21.11 -12.63
N ALA A 88 -0.84 -20.31 -13.00
CA ALA A 88 -0.03 -19.48 -12.10
C ALA A 88 -0.87 -18.58 -11.20
N GLY A 89 -1.95 -18.00 -11.76
CA GLY A 89 -2.79 -17.02 -11.09
C GLY A 89 -1.96 -15.85 -10.60
N PRO A 90 -1.26 -15.10 -11.49
CA PRO A 90 -0.30 -14.08 -11.10
C PRO A 90 -0.97 -13.04 -10.22
N HIS A 91 -0.35 -12.74 -9.06
CA HIS A 91 -1.01 -11.87 -8.09
C HIS A 91 -0.48 -10.43 -8.16
N ASN A 92 0.82 -10.27 -8.30
CA ASN A 92 1.52 -9.00 -8.37
C ASN A 92 2.71 -9.14 -9.32
N LEU A 93 3.18 -8.05 -9.88
CA LEU A 93 4.42 -7.98 -10.66
C LEU A 93 5.21 -6.72 -10.33
N ILE A 94 6.51 -6.79 -10.62
CA ILE A 94 7.47 -5.67 -10.66
C ILE A 94 8.36 -5.82 -11.88
N VAL A 95 8.95 -4.73 -12.35
CA VAL A 95 9.85 -4.74 -13.51
C VAL A 95 11.21 -4.20 -13.09
N GLY A 96 12.26 -4.98 -13.33
CA GLY A 96 13.63 -4.58 -13.02
C GLY A 96 14.17 -3.53 -14.00
N SER A 97 15.22 -2.83 -13.62
CA SER A 97 15.93 -1.85 -14.47
C SER A 97 16.48 -2.47 -15.74
N ASP A 98 16.65 -3.79 -15.77
CA ASP A 98 17.04 -4.59 -16.93
C ASP A 98 15.85 -4.95 -17.86
N GLY A 99 14.63 -4.54 -17.54
CA GLY A 99 13.40 -4.82 -18.29
C GLY A 99 12.83 -6.22 -18.06
N ILE A 100 13.34 -6.96 -17.09
CA ILE A 100 12.78 -8.26 -16.70
C ILE A 100 11.53 -8.08 -15.86
N VAL A 101 10.46 -8.80 -16.20
CA VAL A 101 9.21 -8.80 -15.45
C VAL A 101 9.21 -9.95 -14.44
N TRP A 102 9.16 -9.60 -13.16
CA TRP A 102 9.05 -10.56 -12.07
C TRP A 102 7.62 -10.60 -11.56
N TYR A 103 7.07 -11.79 -11.33
CA TYR A 103 5.68 -11.93 -10.89
C TYR A 103 5.50 -13.04 -9.85
N ALA A 104 4.52 -12.86 -8.97
CA ALA A 104 4.13 -13.86 -8.00
C ALA A 104 3.21 -14.89 -8.64
N GLY A 105 3.69 -16.08 -8.90
CA GLY A 105 2.92 -17.26 -9.35
C GLY A 105 2.12 -17.84 -8.20
N ASN A 106 1.14 -17.07 -7.71
CA ASN A 106 0.47 -17.24 -6.43
C ASN A 106 -0.18 -18.63 -6.24
N ARG A 107 -0.83 -19.18 -7.27
CA ARG A 107 -1.50 -20.49 -7.15
C ARG A 107 -0.56 -21.67 -7.23
N GLN A 108 0.64 -21.49 -7.80
CA GLN A 108 1.61 -22.56 -8.05
C GLN A 108 2.87 -22.45 -7.19
N ALA A 109 2.91 -21.50 -6.23
CA ALA A 109 3.98 -21.35 -5.25
C ALA A 109 5.37 -21.12 -5.85
N TYR A 110 5.51 -20.14 -6.76
CA TYR A 110 6.81 -19.74 -7.33
C TYR A 110 6.89 -18.24 -7.56
N ILE A 111 8.11 -17.72 -7.70
CA ILE A 111 8.36 -16.41 -8.31
C ILE A 111 8.72 -16.65 -9.78
N GLY A 112 7.94 -16.04 -10.68
CA GLY A 112 8.18 -16.12 -12.12
C GLY A 112 9.04 -14.97 -12.60
N ARG A 113 9.91 -15.27 -13.57
CA ARG A 113 10.75 -14.35 -14.30
C ARG A 113 10.39 -14.44 -15.79
N TYR A 114 9.93 -13.35 -16.38
CA TYR A 114 9.64 -13.24 -17.80
C TYR A 114 10.58 -12.25 -18.46
N ASP A 115 11.30 -12.67 -19.50
CA ASP A 115 12.13 -11.80 -20.34
C ASP A 115 11.38 -11.46 -21.63
N PRO A 116 10.88 -10.21 -21.79
CA PRO A 116 10.12 -9.82 -22.98
C PRO A 116 10.95 -9.84 -24.28
N ARG A 117 12.28 -9.82 -24.20
CA ARG A 117 13.16 -9.83 -25.37
C ARG A 117 13.33 -11.21 -25.99
N THR A 118 13.28 -12.25 -25.16
CA THR A 118 13.44 -13.65 -25.57
C THR A 118 12.14 -14.44 -25.53
N ASP A 119 11.09 -13.85 -24.94
CA ASP A 119 9.80 -14.49 -24.66
C ASP A 119 9.91 -15.70 -23.70
N GLU A 120 10.97 -15.79 -22.92
CA GLU A 120 11.25 -16.90 -22.00
C GLU A 120 10.66 -16.65 -20.63
N ILE A 121 10.09 -17.70 -20.02
CA ILE A 121 9.62 -17.73 -18.63
C ILE A 121 10.47 -18.73 -17.84
N THR A 122 11.02 -18.27 -16.73
CA THR A 122 11.70 -19.09 -15.73
C THR A 122 10.93 -19.06 -14.41
N LYS A 123 10.97 -20.14 -13.64
CA LYS A 123 10.29 -20.26 -12.35
C LYS A 123 11.30 -20.53 -11.24
N ILE A 124 11.17 -19.83 -10.13
CA ILE A 124 11.91 -20.07 -8.91
C ILE A 124 10.89 -20.60 -7.88
N GLU A 125 10.95 -21.93 -7.66
CA GLU A 125 10.03 -22.61 -6.76
C GLU A 125 10.30 -22.24 -5.30
N MET A 126 9.26 -22.22 -4.47
CA MET A 126 9.44 -22.00 -3.04
C MET A 126 10.13 -23.20 -2.39
N PRO A 127 11.14 -22.96 -1.51
CA PRO A 127 11.92 -24.06 -0.90
C PRO A 127 11.13 -24.86 0.15
N ASP A 128 10.03 -24.31 0.65
CA ASP A 128 9.14 -24.96 1.61
C ASP A 128 7.72 -25.07 1.03
N PRO A 129 7.10 -26.27 0.99
CA PRO A 129 5.75 -26.45 0.49
C PRO A 129 4.67 -25.72 1.31
N ALA A 130 4.99 -25.23 2.53
CA ALA A 130 4.11 -24.35 3.29
C ALA A 130 4.05 -22.92 2.71
N ALA A 131 5.06 -22.49 1.98
CA ALA A 131 5.11 -21.16 1.32
C ALA A 131 4.32 -21.17 -0.02
N ARG A 132 3.02 -21.40 0.06
CA ARG A 132 2.18 -21.77 -1.10
C ARG A 132 1.72 -20.61 -1.98
N ASP A 133 1.70 -19.37 -1.48
CA ASP A 133 1.02 -18.25 -2.12
C ASP A 133 1.84 -16.97 -2.06
N PRO A 134 2.99 -16.89 -2.76
CA PRO A 134 3.73 -15.64 -2.89
C PRO A 134 2.79 -14.56 -3.42
N HIS A 135 2.90 -13.33 -2.86
CA HIS A 135 1.82 -12.36 -3.00
C HIS A 135 2.28 -11.00 -3.52
N THR A 136 2.93 -10.18 -2.71
CA THR A 136 3.41 -8.85 -3.08
C THR A 136 4.92 -8.86 -3.16
N LEU A 137 5.47 -8.33 -4.25
CA LEU A 137 6.90 -8.24 -4.53
C LEU A 137 7.38 -6.80 -4.41
N VAL A 138 8.62 -6.61 -3.97
CA VAL A 138 9.33 -5.32 -4.02
C VAL A 138 10.83 -5.59 -4.17
N PHE A 139 11.53 -4.77 -4.97
CA PHE A 139 13.00 -4.77 -5.00
C PHE A 139 13.56 -4.06 -3.76
N ASP A 140 14.76 -4.44 -3.36
CA ASP A 140 15.62 -3.57 -2.55
C ASP A 140 16.28 -2.49 -3.44
N ASP A 141 16.89 -1.46 -2.83
CA ASP A 141 17.46 -0.31 -3.54
C ASP A 141 18.56 -0.68 -4.53
N GLY A 142 19.13 -1.73 -4.57
CA GLY A 142 20.17 -2.11 -5.53
C GLY A 142 19.71 -3.17 -6.52
N GLU A 143 18.44 -3.53 -6.48
CA GLU A 143 17.90 -4.68 -7.21
C GLU A 143 18.77 -5.94 -7.05
N GLN A 144 19.30 -6.15 -5.83
CA GLN A 144 20.04 -7.38 -5.49
C GLN A 144 19.08 -8.48 -5.03
N HIS A 145 17.97 -8.06 -4.41
CA HIS A 145 16.96 -8.96 -3.88
C HIS A 145 15.54 -8.52 -4.25
N ILE A 146 14.67 -9.50 -4.35
CA ILE A 146 13.22 -9.30 -4.33
C ILE A 146 12.71 -9.77 -2.98
N TRP A 147 12.14 -8.85 -2.21
CA TRP A 147 11.40 -9.18 -1.00
C TRP A 147 9.94 -9.44 -1.36
N PHE A 148 9.33 -10.43 -0.71
CA PHE A 148 7.95 -10.78 -1.00
C PHE A 148 7.21 -11.33 0.22
N THR A 149 5.89 -11.21 0.19
CA THR A 149 5.03 -11.78 1.23
C THR A 149 4.44 -13.11 0.77
N VAL A 150 4.20 -14.02 1.72
CA VAL A 150 3.52 -15.30 1.52
C VAL A 150 2.33 -15.35 2.46
N GLN A 151 1.18 -14.93 1.95
CA GLN A 151 0.01 -14.59 2.75
C GLN A 151 -0.56 -15.78 3.54
N GLY A 152 -0.86 -16.88 2.88
CA GLY A 152 -1.43 -18.08 3.51
C GLY A 152 -0.38 -18.96 4.18
N GLY A 153 0.86 -18.91 3.68
CA GLY A 153 1.99 -19.61 4.28
C GLY A 153 2.53 -18.97 5.56
N ASN A 154 2.21 -17.70 5.81
CA ASN A 154 2.66 -16.93 6.98
C ASN A 154 4.17 -16.67 7.02
N PHE A 155 4.77 -16.37 5.85
CA PHE A 155 6.19 -16.02 5.72
C PHE A 155 6.37 -14.65 5.06
N VAL A 156 7.53 -14.04 5.28
CA VAL A 156 8.14 -13.07 4.38
C VAL A 156 9.29 -13.79 3.67
N GLY A 157 9.45 -13.59 2.36
CA GLY A 157 10.51 -14.19 1.58
C GLY A 157 11.50 -13.15 1.07
N ARG A 158 12.76 -13.59 0.85
CA ARG A 158 13.79 -12.84 0.13
C ARG A 158 14.38 -13.74 -0.96
N LEU A 159 14.24 -13.33 -2.21
CA LEU A 159 14.89 -13.96 -3.36
C LEU A 159 16.17 -13.18 -3.68
N THR A 160 17.33 -13.82 -3.64
CA THR A 160 18.61 -13.27 -4.11
C THR A 160 18.70 -13.44 -5.62
N LEU A 161 18.91 -12.36 -6.38
CA LEU A 161 18.86 -12.43 -7.86
C LEU A 161 20.08 -13.07 -8.48
N GLU A 162 21.25 -12.98 -7.83
CA GLU A 162 22.53 -13.52 -8.35
C GLU A 162 22.48 -15.04 -8.51
N ASP A 163 22.01 -15.76 -7.49
CA ASP A 163 22.02 -17.22 -7.45
C ASP A 163 20.62 -17.86 -7.40
N GLN A 164 19.57 -17.03 -7.38
CA GLN A 164 18.17 -17.41 -7.30
C GLN A 164 17.81 -18.18 -6.02
N SER A 165 18.58 -18.02 -4.96
CA SER A 165 18.26 -18.60 -3.66
C SER A 165 17.11 -17.86 -2.97
N VAL A 166 16.28 -18.59 -2.21
CA VAL A 166 15.14 -18.06 -1.48
C VAL A 166 15.28 -18.34 0.00
N ASP A 167 15.29 -17.26 0.80
CA ASP A 167 15.15 -17.32 2.25
C ASP A 167 13.68 -17.15 2.63
N LEU A 168 13.18 -17.93 3.57
CA LEU A 168 11.84 -17.80 4.13
C LEU A 168 11.93 -17.45 5.61
N ILE A 169 11.30 -16.34 5.99
CA ILE A 169 11.27 -15.80 7.34
C ILE A 169 9.87 -16.04 7.91
N PRO A 170 9.70 -16.98 8.88
CA PRO A 170 8.40 -17.22 9.47
C PRO A 170 7.96 -16.02 10.31
N VAL A 171 6.69 -15.62 10.16
CA VAL A 171 6.09 -14.60 11.02
C VAL A 171 5.68 -15.25 12.35
N PRO A 172 6.15 -14.74 13.51
CA PRO A 172 5.93 -15.40 14.81
C PRO A 172 4.45 -15.55 15.18
N THR A 173 3.63 -14.53 14.92
CA THR A 173 2.17 -14.62 15.17
C THR A 173 1.53 -15.49 14.09
N GLU A 174 0.84 -16.53 14.51
CA GLU A 174 0.13 -17.44 13.59
C GLU A 174 -0.99 -16.71 12.83
N ARG A 175 -1.20 -17.09 11.58
CA ARG A 175 -2.25 -16.55 10.70
C ARG A 175 -2.19 -15.03 10.49
N SER A 176 -0.99 -14.46 10.63
CA SER A 176 -0.76 -13.02 10.45
C SER A 176 -1.07 -12.53 9.04
N ARG A 177 -1.01 -13.42 8.04
CA ARG A 177 -1.30 -13.09 6.64
C ARG A 177 -0.46 -11.90 6.15
N PRO A 178 0.88 -12.00 6.07
CA PRO A 178 1.73 -10.95 5.51
C PRO A 178 1.22 -10.51 4.15
N TYR A 179 1.06 -9.17 3.93
CA TYR A 179 0.34 -8.68 2.75
C TYR A 179 1.12 -7.62 1.99
N GLY A 180 0.94 -6.34 2.28
CA GLY A 180 1.74 -5.26 1.70
C GLY A 180 3.15 -5.27 2.28
N ILE A 181 4.15 -4.99 1.44
CA ILE A 181 5.56 -4.88 1.82
C ILE A 181 6.19 -3.71 1.07
N LYS A 182 7.05 -2.95 1.74
CA LYS A 182 7.88 -1.86 1.19
C LYS A 182 9.24 -1.86 1.84
N ILE A 183 10.22 -1.27 1.18
CA ILE A 183 11.58 -1.09 1.71
C ILE A 183 11.71 0.38 2.14
N ALA A 184 12.16 0.61 3.38
CA ALA A 184 12.49 1.95 3.86
C ALA A 184 13.82 2.45 3.27
N GLY A 185 14.06 3.76 3.31
CA GLY A 185 15.29 4.36 2.78
C GLY A 185 16.60 3.90 3.46
N ASP A 186 16.51 3.24 4.60
CA ASP A 186 17.64 2.58 5.28
C ASP A 186 17.81 1.10 4.86
N GLY A 187 17.00 0.61 3.92
CA GLY A 187 17.00 -0.76 3.44
C GLY A 187 16.17 -1.73 4.28
N THR A 188 15.47 -1.28 5.32
CA THR A 188 14.64 -2.13 6.19
C THR A 188 13.31 -2.48 5.49
N PRO A 189 13.00 -3.78 5.27
CA PRO A 189 11.67 -4.17 4.79
C PRO A 189 10.62 -4.03 5.90
N TRP A 190 9.51 -3.36 5.56
CA TRP A 190 8.33 -3.26 6.40
C TRP A 190 7.14 -3.98 5.78
N VAL A 191 6.40 -4.71 6.60
CA VAL A 191 5.28 -5.53 6.14
C VAL A 191 4.05 -5.34 7.04
N VAL A 192 2.87 -5.29 6.43
CA VAL A 192 1.61 -5.29 7.17
C VAL A 192 1.07 -6.71 7.32
N LEU A 193 0.52 -7.01 8.49
CA LEU A 193 0.04 -8.33 8.88
C LEU A 193 -1.50 -8.32 8.91
N LEU A 194 -2.12 -8.43 7.72
CA LEU A 194 -3.57 -8.29 7.48
C LEU A 194 -4.44 -9.18 8.37
N GLY A 195 -3.95 -10.34 8.79
CA GLY A 195 -4.69 -11.27 9.67
C GLY A 195 -4.74 -10.84 11.13
N THR A 196 -4.01 -9.79 11.50
CA THR A 196 -3.84 -9.28 12.87
C THR A 196 -3.90 -7.76 12.88
N ASN A 197 -3.79 -7.15 14.06
CA ASN A 197 -3.57 -5.72 14.24
C ASN A 197 -2.07 -5.41 14.36
N LYS A 198 -1.24 -5.89 13.44
CA LYS A 198 0.21 -5.70 13.52
C LYS A 198 0.82 -5.26 12.20
N ILE A 199 1.96 -4.58 12.32
CA ILE A 199 2.96 -4.40 11.28
C ILE A 199 4.26 -5.05 11.73
N ALA A 200 5.22 -5.26 10.85
CA ALA A 200 6.52 -5.82 11.22
C ALA A 200 7.64 -5.23 10.37
N SER A 201 8.85 -5.19 10.94
CA SER A 201 10.08 -4.90 10.22
C SER A 201 11.00 -6.11 10.20
N ILE A 202 11.88 -6.18 9.20
CA ILE A 202 12.89 -7.24 9.08
C ILE A 202 14.27 -6.59 9.01
N ASP A 203 15.20 -7.05 9.85
CA ASP A 203 16.63 -6.71 9.69
C ASP A 203 17.15 -7.45 8.46
N PRO A 204 17.56 -6.75 7.38
CA PRO A 204 17.97 -7.41 6.14
C PRO A 204 19.27 -8.19 6.26
N SER A 205 20.10 -7.94 7.30
CA SER A 205 21.37 -8.61 7.51
C SER A 205 21.23 -9.91 8.31
N THR A 206 20.32 -9.94 9.28
CA THR A 206 20.11 -11.10 10.17
C THR A 206 18.85 -11.87 9.86
N LEU A 207 17.95 -11.33 9.03
CA LEU A 207 16.62 -11.85 8.73
C LEU A 207 15.70 -11.96 9.97
N SER A 208 16.03 -11.23 11.02
CA SER A 208 15.22 -11.19 12.24
C SER A 208 13.99 -10.31 12.04
N LEU A 209 12.80 -10.82 12.32
CA LEU A 209 11.53 -10.10 12.20
C LEU A 209 11.07 -9.59 13.57
N THR A 210 10.67 -8.32 13.63
CA THR A 210 10.10 -7.68 14.82
C THR A 210 8.66 -7.24 14.52
N GLU A 211 7.71 -7.64 15.36
CA GLU A 211 6.30 -7.24 15.24
C GLU A 211 5.98 -6.04 16.11
N TYR A 212 5.10 -5.14 15.61
CA TYR A 212 4.59 -3.97 16.33
C TYR A 212 3.06 -4.03 16.33
N GLU A 213 2.47 -3.93 17.51
CA GLU A 213 1.02 -4.00 17.69
C GLU A 213 0.39 -2.62 17.49
N LEU A 214 -0.63 -2.54 16.63
CA LEU A 214 -1.40 -1.33 16.38
C LEU A 214 -2.33 -1.02 17.57
N PRO A 215 -2.68 0.27 17.79
CA PRO A 215 -3.43 0.69 18.97
C PRO A 215 -4.78 0.00 19.16
N ASP A 216 -5.46 -0.34 18.06
CA ASP A 216 -6.79 -0.96 18.10
C ASP A 216 -6.74 -2.43 17.65
N ALA A 217 -7.29 -3.32 18.47
CA ALA A 217 -7.34 -4.76 18.19
C ALA A 217 -8.20 -5.12 16.96
N ALA A 218 -9.11 -4.23 16.52
CA ALA A 218 -9.90 -4.42 15.31
C ALA A 218 -9.19 -3.98 14.03
N SER A 219 -8.02 -3.33 14.13
CA SER A 219 -7.22 -2.92 12.97
C SER A 219 -6.84 -4.12 12.10
N ARG A 220 -6.86 -3.90 10.80
CA ARG A 220 -6.47 -4.88 9.78
C ARG A 220 -5.67 -4.16 8.70
N PRO A 221 -4.37 -3.88 8.94
CA PRO A 221 -3.53 -3.16 7.99
C PRO A 221 -3.35 -4.00 6.72
N ARG A 222 -3.52 -3.36 5.54
CA ARG A 222 -3.54 -4.10 4.27
C ARG A 222 -2.46 -3.70 3.29
N ARG A 223 -2.21 -2.40 3.12
CA ARG A 223 -1.13 -1.83 2.33
C ARG A 223 -0.39 -0.82 3.17
N LEU A 224 0.82 -0.48 2.75
CA LEU A 224 1.63 0.55 3.39
C LEU A 224 2.42 1.32 2.34
N GLU A 225 2.80 2.54 2.73
CA GLU A 225 3.81 3.38 2.09
C GLU A 225 4.76 3.91 3.16
N ILE A 226 5.95 4.36 2.76
CA ILE A 226 6.98 4.84 3.68
C ILE A 226 7.46 6.19 3.17
N THR A 227 7.32 7.24 3.98
CA THR A 227 7.82 8.57 3.65
C THR A 227 9.33 8.68 3.84
N ASP A 228 9.98 9.66 3.23
CA ASP A 228 11.44 9.86 3.26
C ASP A 228 12.00 10.04 4.68
N ASP A 229 11.17 10.54 5.60
CA ASP A 229 11.52 10.65 7.03
C ASP A 229 11.39 9.33 7.81
N GLY A 230 11.01 8.25 7.12
CA GLY A 230 10.93 6.90 7.68
C GLY A 230 9.62 6.57 8.41
N ARG A 231 8.57 7.43 8.34
CA ARG A 231 7.25 7.11 8.88
C ARG A 231 6.55 6.06 8.00
N ILE A 232 5.89 5.09 8.67
CA ILE A 232 5.21 3.97 8.02
C ILE A 232 3.71 4.26 7.98
N TRP A 233 3.18 4.53 6.81
CA TRP A 233 1.77 4.80 6.59
C TRP A 233 1.04 3.54 6.18
N TYR A 234 -0.13 3.23 6.76
CA TYR A 234 -0.86 2.01 6.46
C TYR A 234 -2.36 2.24 6.30
N ALA A 235 -2.97 1.48 5.39
CA ALA A 235 -4.42 1.45 5.21
C ALA A 235 -5.04 0.42 6.17
N ASP A 236 -5.79 0.87 7.15
CA ASP A 236 -6.56 0.01 8.06
C ASP A 236 -7.92 -0.32 7.44
N THR A 237 -7.96 -1.41 6.67
CA THR A 237 -9.18 -1.87 5.99
C THR A 237 -10.27 -2.34 6.96
N GLY A 238 -9.90 -2.70 8.20
CA GLY A 238 -10.84 -3.16 9.22
C GLY A 238 -11.70 -2.05 9.80
N ARG A 239 -11.16 -0.84 9.91
CA ARG A 239 -11.78 0.28 10.62
C ARG A 239 -12.07 1.50 9.74
N GLY A 240 -11.49 1.57 8.53
CA GLY A 240 -11.65 2.72 7.65
C GLY A 240 -10.75 3.90 8.01
N TYR A 241 -9.51 3.61 8.41
CA TYR A 241 -8.52 4.61 8.82
C TYR A 241 -7.29 4.57 7.89
N LEU A 242 -6.66 5.72 7.75
CA LEU A 242 -5.25 5.85 7.41
C LEU A 242 -4.50 5.95 8.74
N GLY A 243 -3.53 5.07 8.96
CA GLY A 243 -2.70 5.09 10.16
C GLY A 243 -1.24 5.35 9.82
N MET A 244 -0.49 5.85 10.79
CA MET A 244 0.94 6.09 10.73
C MET A 244 1.63 5.51 11.95
N TYR A 245 2.80 4.91 11.74
CA TYR A 245 3.75 4.55 12.79
C TYR A 245 5.05 5.31 12.59
N ASP A 246 5.49 6.02 13.61
CA ASP A 246 6.81 6.65 13.66
C ASP A 246 7.79 5.74 14.43
N PRO A 247 8.74 5.06 13.75
CA PRO A 247 9.72 4.21 14.41
C PRO A 247 10.65 4.98 15.35
N SER A 248 10.91 6.25 15.09
CA SER A 248 11.83 7.07 15.88
C SER A 248 11.23 7.48 17.23
N ALA A 249 9.92 7.73 17.26
CA ALA A 249 9.16 8.08 18.46
C ALA A 249 8.48 6.86 19.11
N ALA A 250 8.43 5.71 18.41
CA ALA A 250 7.64 4.53 18.77
C ALA A 250 6.18 4.89 19.04
N SER A 251 5.59 5.75 18.20
CA SER A 251 4.22 6.28 18.34
C SER A 251 3.36 5.99 17.13
N PHE A 252 2.04 5.96 17.35
CA PHE A 252 1.05 5.76 16.30
C PHE A 252 0.11 6.96 16.26
N GLU A 253 -0.32 7.31 15.05
CA GLU A 253 -1.39 8.26 14.78
C GLU A 253 -2.36 7.70 13.76
N GLU A 254 -3.63 8.11 13.80
CA GLU A 254 -4.68 7.53 12.96
C GLU A 254 -5.72 8.59 12.58
N TRP A 255 -6.07 8.64 11.28
CA TRP A 255 -7.07 9.54 10.72
C TRP A 255 -8.23 8.75 10.10
N ALA A 256 -9.46 9.07 10.50
CA ALA A 256 -10.63 8.46 9.89
C ALA A 256 -10.79 8.92 8.44
N LEU A 257 -10.98 7.98 7.53
CA LEU A 257 -11.26 8.30 6.13
C LEU A 257 -12.73 8.71 5.94
N PRO A 258 -13.07 9.48 4.88
CA PRO A 258 -14.41 10.03 4.67
C PRO A 258 -15.54 9.00 4.62
N GLY A 259 -15.26 7.77 4.19
CA GLY A 259 -16.24 6.67 4.18
C GLY A 259 -16.48 6.04 5.55
N GLY A 260 -15.73 6.44 6.58
CA GLY A 260 -15.83 5.87 7.93
C GLY A 260 -15.68 4.34 7.91
N ALA A 261 -16.50 3.65 8.65
CA ALA A 261 -16.47 2.17 8.75
C ALA A 261 -16.73 1.46 7.40
N GLU A 262 -17.40 2.12 6.46
CA GLU A 262 -17.69 1.59 5.12
C GLU A 262 -16.51 1.79 4.15
N SER A 263 -15.50 2.54 4.52
CA SER A 263 -14.37 2.92 3.66
C SER A 263 -13.62 1.72 3.10
N GLN A 264 -13.24 0.75 3.93
CA GLN A 264 -12.41 -0.40 3.55
C GLN A 264 -11.20 0.00 2.69
N PRO A 265 -10.32 0.88 3.17
CA PRO A 265 -9.18 1.38 2.40
C PRO A 265 -8.26 0.24 1.97
N TYR A 266 -7.73 0.32 0.71
CA TYR A 266 -6.94 -0.78 0.17
C TYR A 266 -5.73 -0.31 -0.65
N GLY A 267 -5.88 0.01 -1.95
CA GLY A 267 -4.76 0.46 -2.77
C GLY A 267 -4.13 1.71 -2.16
N MET A 268 -2.81 1.75 -2.09
CA MET A 268 -2.03 2.90 -1.62
C MET A 268 -0.92 3.22 -2.60
N ALA A 269 -0.55 4.49 -2.66
CA ALA A 269 0.65 5.01 -3.30
C ALA A 269 1.12 6.27 -2.55
N LEU A 270 2.41 6.57 -2.66
CA LEU A 270 3.04 7.78 -2.14
C LEU A 270 3.64 8.55 -3.32
N ASP A 271 3.42 9.85 -3.41
CA ASP A 271 4.08 10.70 -4.40
C ASP A 271 5.37 11.34 -3.86
N GLU A 272 6.09 12.03 -4.74
CA GLU A 272 7.36 12.71 -4.42
C GLU A 272 7.20 13.92 -3.48
N GLU A 273 5.98 14.41 -3.30
CA GLU A 273 5.66 15.53 -2.41
C GLU A 273 5.25 15.07 -1.00
N GLY A 274 5.33 13.77 -0.72
CA GLY A 274 4.96 13.19 0.57
C GLY A 274 3.45 13.05 0.76
N ARG A 275 2.65 13.03 -0.31
CA ARG A 275 1.21 12.77 -0.22
C ARG A 275 0.91 11.29 -0.38
N VAL A 276 0.21 10.74 0.59
CA VAL A 276 -0.31 9.37 0.52
C VAL A 276 -1.67 9.38 -0.16
N TYR A 277 -1.81 8.55 -1.18
CA TYR A 277 -3.08 8.27 -1.84
C TYR A 277 -3.59 6.90 -1.40
N VAL A 278 -4.86 6.84 -1.03
CA VAL A 278 -5.52 5.60 -0.61
C VAL A 278 -6.90 5.49 -1.27
N VAL A 279 -7.27 4.28 -1.72
CA VAL A 279 -8.59 4.07 -2.32
C VAL A 279 -9.55 3.44 -1.32
N GLU A 280 -10.67 4.13 -1.07
CA GLU A 280 -11.81 3.59 -0.35
C GLU A 280 -12.57 2.60 -1.24
N THR A 281 -12.42 1.31 -0.99
CA THR A 281 -13.01 0.25 -1.84
C THR A 281 -14.37 -0.25 -1.36
N GLY A 282 -14.79 0.13 -0.17
CA GLY A 282 -16.09 -0.23 0.41
C GLY A 282 -17.24 0.69 -0.03
N VAL A 283 -16.94 1.92 -0.43
CA VAL A 283 -17.93 2.88 -0.94
C VAL A 283 -18.16 2.72 -2.46
N ARG A 284 -19.30 3.22 -2.97
CA ARG A 284 -19.63 3.16 -4.39
C ARG A 284 -20.09 4.54 -4.90
N PRO A 285 -19.47 5.08 -5.98
CA PRO A 285 -18.24 4.59 -6.60
C PRO A 285 -17.06 4.55 -5.61
N ASN A 286 -15.99 3.79 -5.94
CA ASN A 286 -14.75 3.86 -5.15
C ASN A 286 -14.16 5.28 -5.25
N ARG A 287 -13.47 5.73 -4.20
CA ARG A 287 -12.87 7.06 -4.14
C ARG A 287 -11.39 6.97 -3.86
N MET A 288 -10.60 7.76 -4.58
CA MET A 288 -9.20 8.01 -4.29
C MET A 288 -9.11 9.22 -3.35
N ILE A 289 -8.49 9.04 -2.21
CA ILE A 289 -8.28 10.04 -1.17
C ILE A 289 -6.80 10.42 -1.19
N GLY A 290 -6.49 11.70 -1.36
CA GLY A 290 -5.14 12.23 -1.18
C GLY A 290 -5.02 12.83 0.21
N PHE A 291 -3.94 12.48 0.91
CA PHE A 291 -3.62 12.95 2.25
C PHE A 291 -2.21 13.53 2.27
N ASP A 292 -2.08 14.78 2.69
CA ASP A 292 -0.80 15.45 2.90
C ASP A 292 -0.23 15.03 4.26
N THR A 293 0.95 14.38 4.23
CA THR A 293 1.53 13.80 5.45
C THR A 293 2.23 14.81 6.35
N ASP A 294 2.53 16.00 5.85
CA ASP A 294 3.12 17.08 6.63
C ASP A 294 2.06 17.98 7.27
N ALA A 295 1.00 18.30 6.50
CA ALA A 295 -0.15 19.03 7.01
C ALA A 295 -1.11 18.16 7.83
N GLU A 296 -1.00 16.83 7.72
CA GLU A 296 -1.86 15.82 8.35
C GLU A 296 -3.35 16.01 8.02
N GLU A 297 -3.64 16.34 6.76
CA GLU A 297 -5.00 16.60 6.30
C GLU A 297 -5.32 15.96 4.95
N ILE A 298 -6.62 15.72 4.71
CA ILE A 298 -7.12 15.26 3.42
C ILE A 298 -7.12 16.45 2.45
N VAL A 299 -6.40 16.31 1.33
CA VAL A 299 -6.26 17.37 0.31
C VAL A 299 -7.06 17.09 -0.96
N SER A 300 -7.47 15.84 -1.19
CA SER A 300 -8.32 15.50 -2.34
C SER A 300 -9.25 14.31 -2.05
N VAL A 301 -10.43 14.34 -2.67
CA VAL A 301 -11.39 13.22 -2.71
C VAL A 301 -11.93 13.13 -4.12
N THR A 302 -11.61 12.03 -4.84
CA THR A 302 -11.96 11.89 -6.24
C THR A 302 -12.62 10.55 -6.50
N GLU A 303 -13.82 10.56 -7.07
CA GLU A 303 -14.50 9.33 -7.50
C GLU A 303 -13.80 8.72 -8.71
N ILE A 304 -13.66 7.38 -8.73
CA ILE A 304 -13.11 6.66 -9.87
C ILE A 304 -14.25 6.49 -10.90
N PRO A 305 -14.06 6.95 -12.16
CA PRO A 305 -15.15 7.05 -13.14
C PRO A 305 -15.87 5.73 -13.44
N SER A 306 -15.16 4.60 -13.55
CA SER A 306 -15.77 3.27 -13.75
C SER A 306 -16.49 2.73 -12.51
N GLY A 307 -16.34 3.39 -11.36
CA GLY A 307 -16.75 2.86 -10.06
C GLY A 307 -15.77 1.86 -9.47
N ALA A 308 -14.80 1.38 -10.23
CA ALA A 308 -13.65 0.51 -9.94
C ALA A 308 -13.97 -0.87 -9.33
N GLY A 309 -15.10 -1.07 -8.67
CA GLY A 309 -15.37 -2.30 -7.91
C GLY A 309 -14.40 -2.52 -6.74
N ALA A 310 -13.09 -2.60 -7.02
CA ALA A 310 -12.01 -2.49 -6.05
C ALA A 310 -10.67 -2.17 -6.73
N VAL A 311 -9.90 -1.26 -6.14
CA VAL A 311 -8.49 -1.00 -6.46
C VAL A 311 -7.62 -1.64 -5.37
N ARG A 312 -6.75 -2.60 -5.75
CA ARG A 312 -6.01 -3.42 -4.78
C ARG A 312 -4.58 -3.02 -4.57
N HIS A 313 -3.98 -2.44 -5.58
CA HIS A 313 -2.61 -1.96 -5.59
C HIS A 313 -2.50 -0.75 -6.50
N MET A 314 -1.62 0.15 -6.16
CA MET A 314 -1.30 1.33 -6.94
C MET A 314 0.21 1.45 -7.08
N HIS A 315 0.66 2.04 -8.17
CA HIS A 315 2.06 2.31 -8.43
C HIS A 315 2.24 3.76 -8.87
N TYR A 316 3.00 4.53 -8.11
CA TYR A 316 3.41 5.88 -8.49
C TYR A 316 4.62 5.82 -9.40
N HIS A 317 4.56 6.51 -10.53
CA HIS A 317 5.64 6.67 -11.47
C HIS A 317 6.10 8.12 -11.47
N GLU A 318 7.18 8.39 -10.74
CA GLU A 318 7.72 9.73 -10.48
C GLU A 318 7.95 10.53 -11.78
N PRO A 319 8.61 10.01 -12.86
CA PRO A 319 8.87 10.80 -14.05
C PRO A 319 7.61 11.34 -14.74
N SER A 320 6.47 10.67 -14.61
CA SER A 320 5.19 11.13 -15.20
C SER A 320 4.25 11.79 -14.20
N GLY A 321 4.60 11.81 -12.89
CA GLY A 321 3.72 12.31 -11.84
C GLY A 321 2.37 11.60 -11.77
N ALA A 322 2.34 10.31 -12.07
CA ALA A 322 1.11 9.56 -12.23
C ALA A 322 1.04 8.32 -11.34
N ILE A 323 -0.13 8.08 -10.76
CA ILE A 323 -0.45 6.83 -10.08
C ILE A 323 -1.21 5.93 -11.04
N TRP A 324 -0.70 4.72 -11.26
CA TRP A 324 -1.36 3.68 -12.02
C TRP A 324 -2.07 2.69 -11.12
N PHE A 325 -3.26 2.22 -11.55
CA PHE A 325 -4.07 1.26 -10.80
C PHE A 325 -4.90 0.37 -11.74
N GLY A 326 -5.21 -0.84 -11.30
CA GLY A 326 -6.14 -1.73 -11.98
C GLY A 326 -7.43 -1.87 -11.16
N THR A 327 -8.55 -2.18 -11.83
CA THR A 327 -9.86 -2.27 -11.21
C THR A 327 -10.53 -3.63 -11.40
N ASP A 328 -11.56 -3.93 -10.61
CA ASP A 328 -12.40 -5.11 -10.80
C ASP A 328 -13.40 -4.96 -11.98
N GLU A 329 -13.54 -3.74 -12.53
CA GLU A 329 -14.34 -3.43 -13.72
C GLU A 329 -13.54 -3.57 -15.02
N GLU A 330 -12.42 -4.32 -14.98
CA GLU A 330 -11.52 -4.59 -16.10
C GLU A 330 -10.98 -3.32 -16.76
N THR A 331 -10.68 -2.28 -15.96
CA THR A 331 -10.00 -1.08 -16.44
C THR A 331 -8.60 -0.95 -15.87
N LEU A 332 -7.71 -0.33 -16.64
CA LEU A 332 -6.42 0.20 -16.19
C LEU A 332 -6.56 1.71 -16.05
N GLY A 333 -6.32 2.23 -14.86
CA GLY A 333 -6.49 3.64 -14.52
C GLY A 333 -5.17 4.36 -14.32
N ARG A 334 -5.16 5.66 -14.63
CA ARG A 334 -4.08 6.61 -14.35
C ARG A 334 -4.64 7.85 -13.68
N ALA A 335 -4.14 8.18 -12.50
CA ALA A 335 -4.41 9.43 -11.79
C ALA A 335 -3.20 10.36 -11.92
N LEU A 336 -3.41 11.60 -12.38
CA LEU A 336 -2.37 12.61 -12.47
C LEU A 336 -2.33 13.40 -11.15
N VAL A 337 -1.24 13.21 -10.39
CA VAL A 337 -1.10 13.76 -9.02
C VAL A 337 0.04 14.76 -8.88
N ALA A 338 0.91 14.88 -9.88
CA ALA A 338 1.96 15.88 -9.91
C ALA A 338 1.39 17.31 -10.06
N LYS A 339 2.14 18.28 -9.59
CA LYS A 339 1.81 19.73 -9.56
C LYS A 339 1.00 20.18 -10.76
N GLN A 340 -0.18 20.68 -10.48
CA GLN A 340 -0.84 21.66 -11.36
C GLN A 340 -0.24 23.04 -11.13
#